data_891be763b1879a61752cb95e27009d54
#
_entry.id   891be763b1879a61752cb95e27009d54
#
_cell.length_a   1.000
_cell.length_b   1.000
_cell.length_c   1.000
_cell.angle_alpha   90.00
_cell.angle_beta   90.00
_cell.angle_gamma   90.00
#
_symmetry.space_group_name_H-M   'P 1'
#
loop_
_entity.id
_entity.type
_entity.pdbx_description
1 polymer ?
#
loop_
_entity_poly.entity_id
_entity_poly.type
_entity_poly.pdbx_seq_one_letter_code
_entity_poly.pdbx_strand_id
1 'polypeptide(L)'
;VNADESLIRIRGLRNQFGEQVVHENLDLDVQRGEIIGVVGGSGSGKSVLLRAIIGLGHPAAGSIRLFGEEVASMSDTKRAMIERRCGVLFQNGALFSSLTVAENVAVALTEHHAIDPAIVHRLALLKIALAGLPLDAADKFPAQLSGGMVKRAALARSLALDPDILFLDEPTAGLDPIGAAAFDQLILTLRDSLGLTVFLITHDLDTLYTICDRVAVLASKRILVADSLDVVENFDEPWVQDYFQGPRGRAAQRAAARSSASQPQGH
;
A
#
# COMPACT_ATOMS: atom_id res chain seq x y z
N VAL A 1 7.35 10.43 -19.99
CA VAL A 1 6.29 9.55 -19.45
C VAL A 1 4.97 10.13 -19.96
N ASN A 2 4.16 9.32 -20.65
CA ASN A 2 2.87 9.76 -21.14
C ASN A 2 1.96 10.06 -19.95
N ALA A 3 1.39 11.27 -19.92
CA ALA A 3 0.48 11.74 -18.86
C ALA A 3 -0.80 10.88 -18.72
N ASP A 4 -1.05 9.96 -19.64
CA ASP A 4 -2.26 9.12 -19.74
C ASP A 4 -2.13 7.77 -19.00
N GLU A 5 -0.94 7.43 -18.45
CA GLU A 5 -0.68 6.15 -17.78
C GLU A 5 -0.71 6.24 -16.24
N SER A 6 -0.77 7.45 -15.66
CA SER A 6 -0.77 7.64 -14.20
C SER A 6 -2.12 7.26 -13.60
N LEU A 7 -2.11 6.27 -12.70
CA LEU A 7 -3.29 5.85 -11.96
C LEU A 7 -3.66 6.84 -10.86
N ILE A 8 -2.63 7.43 -10.21
CA ILE A 8 -2.78 8.53 -9.25
C ILE A 8 -1.97 9.71 -9.77
N ARG A 9 -2.57 10.91 -9.75
CA ARG A 9 -1.90 12.18 -10.05
C ARG A 9 -2.22 13.21 -8.99
N ILE A 10 -1.21 13.72 -8.32
CA ILE A 10 -1.31 14.74 -7.27
C ILE A 10 -0.57 15.99 -7.73
N ARG A 11 -1.21 17.16 -7.59
CA ARG A 11 -0.61 18.45 -7.97
C ARG A 11 -0.89 19.52 -6.92
N GLY A 12 0.18 20.16 -6.44
CA GLY A 12 0.13 21.29 -5.52
C GLY A 12 -0.62 20.98 -4.22
N LEU A 13 -0.60 19.72 -3.76
CA LEU A 13 -1.41 19.28 -2.62
C LEU A 13 -1.00 20.01 -1.35
N ARG A 14 -2.00 20.57 -0.65
CA ARG A 14 -1.86 21.13 0.69
C ARG A 14 -2.83 20.45 1.64
N ASN A 15 -2.28 19.76 2.65
CA ASN A 15 -3.04 19.23 3.77
C ASN A 15 -2.73 20.05 5.03
N GLN A 16 -3.78 20.53 5.70
CA GLN A 16 -3.67 21.38 6.88
C GLN A 16 -4.74 21.00 7.91
N PHE A 17 -4.36 20.98 9.19
CA PHE A 17 -5.24 20.76 10.34
C PHE A 17 -5.11 21.93 11.31
N GLY A 18 -6.12 22.79 11.37
CA GLY A 18 -6.01 24.06 12.08
C GLY A 18 -4.87 24.90 11.50
N GLU A 19 -3.91 25.29 12.33
CA GLU A 19 -2.72 26.02 11.89
C GLU A 19 -1.57 25.13 11.40
N GLN A 20 -1.65 23.82 11.64
CA GLN A 20 -0.58 22.89 11.28
C GLN A 20 -0.66 22.48 9.81
N VAL A 21 0.28 22.94 9.00
CA VAL A 21 0.47 22.49 7.62
C VAL A 21 1.30 21.20 7.61
N VAL A 22 0.71 20.13 7.10
CA VAL A 22 1.35 18.80 6.99
C VAL A 22 1.98 18.61 5.62
N HIS A 23 1.26 18.97 4.55
CA HIS A 23 1.80 18.97 3.19
C HIS A 23 1.62 20.34 2.57
N GLU A 24 2.59 20.74 1.76
CA GLU A 24 2.58 22.01 1.05
C GLU A 24 3.22 21.87 -0.32
N ASN A 25 2.47 22.20 -1.36
CA ASN A 25 2.89 22.09 -2.76
C ASN A 25 3.46 20.70 -3.10
N LEU A 26 2.74 19.63 -2.70
CA LEU A 26 3.16 18.25 -2.92
C LEU A 26 2.66 17.75 -4.27
N ASP A 27 3.58 17.27 -5.10
CA ASP A 27 3.32 16.62 -6.39
C ASP A 27 3.76 15.17 -6.33
N LEU A 28 2.96 14.26 -6.92
CA LEU A 28 3.30 12.85 -7.06
C LEU A 28 2.49 12.22 -8.19
N ASP A 29 3.14 11.38 -8.99
CA ASP A 29 2.49 10.50 -9.96
C ASP A 29 2.76 9.04 -9.59
N VAL A 30 1.72 8.20 -9.64
CA VAL A 30 1.82 6.74 -9.48
C VAL A 30 1.39 6.09 -10.78
N GLN A 31 2.25 5.25 -11.33
CA GLN A 31 2.01 4.57 -12.59
C GLN A 31 1.19 3.31 -12.39
N ARG A 32 0.47 2.89 -13.43
CA ARG A 32 -0.25 1.62 -13.40
C ARG A 32 0.73 0.44 -13.35
N GLY A 33 0.46 -0.52 -12.45
CA GLY A 33 1.23 -1.76 -12.32
C GLY A 33 2.55 -1.62 -11.55
N GLU A 34 2.93 -0.40 -11.09
CA GLU A 34 4.12 -0.24 -10.26
C GLU A 34 3.85 -0.51 -8.77
N ILE A 35 4.89 -0.87 -8.04
CA ILE A 35 4.96 -0.78 -6.58
C ILE A 35 5.76 0.48 -6.24
N ILE A 36 5.08 1.51 -5.73
CA ILE A 36 5.75 2.70 -5.23
C ILE A 36 5.81 2.70 -3.71
N GLY A 37 7.02 2.79 -3.16
CA GLY A 37 7.26 2.93 -1.73
C GLY A 37 7.28 4.41 -1.34
N VAL A 38 6.54 4.80 -0.29
CA VAL A 38 6.58 6.17 0.27
C VAL A 38 7.28 6.13 1.61
N VAL A 39 8.42 6.80 1.67
CA VAL A 39 9.26 6.89 2.87
C VAL A 39 9.33 8.32 3.39
N GLY A 40 9.73 8.47 4.65
CA GLY A 40 9.90 9.78 5.27
C GLY A 40 9.95 9.65 6.79
N GLY A 41 10.43 10.66 7.48
CA GLY A 41 10.54 10.69 8.93
C GLY A 41 9.20 10.43 9.65
N SER A 42 9.27 10.07 10.93
CA SER A 42 8.06 9.95 11.75
C SER A 42 7.33 11.31 11.78
N GLY A 43 6.02 11.27 11.59
CA GLY A 43 5.20 12.50 11.55
C GLY A 43 5.29 13.30 10.24
N SER A 44 5.99 12.84 9.21
CA SER A 44 6.06 13.54 7.91
C SER A 44 4.73 13.62 7.16
N GLY A 45 3.70 12.87 7.58
CA GLY A 45 2.37 12.92 6.98
C GLY A 45 2.05 11.79 6.00
N LYS A 46 2.84 10.72 5.92
CA LYS A 46 2.61 9.60 4.98
C LYS A 46 1.18 9.03 5.02
N SER A 47 0.68 8.71 6.22
CA SER A 47 -0.69 8.21 6.37
C SER A 47 -1.74 9.31 6.11
N VAL A 48 -1.40 10.61 6.28
CA VAL A 48 -2.28 11.71 5.88
C VAL A 48 -2.38 11.80 4.36
N LEU A 49 -1.25 11.62 3.67
CA LEU A 49 -1.22 11.55 2.20
C LEU A 49 -2.09 10.41 1.68
N LEU A 50 -1.90 9.19 2.22
CA LEU A 50 -2.71 8.03 1.86
C LEU A 50 -4.20 8.30 2.06
N ARG A 51 -4.59 8.82 3.24
CA ARG A 51 -6.00 9.14 3.53
C ARG A 51 -6.57 10.20 2.58
N ALA A 52 -5.77 11.18 2.18
CA ALA A 52 -6.20 12.18 1.20
C ALA A 52 -6.43 11.54 -0.18
N ILE A 53 -5.56 10.64 -0.63
CA ILE A 53 -5.67 9.94 -1.92
C ILE A 53 -6.96 9.10 -1.98
N ILE A 54 -7.27 8.35 -0.92
CA ILE A 54 -8.46 7.49 -0.87
C ILE A 54 -9.75 8.23 -0.50
N GLY A 55 -9.71 9.56 -0.40
CA GLY A 55 -10.88 10.39 -0.14
C GLY A 55 -11.36 10.42 1.31
N LEU A 56 -10.57 9.91 2.27
CA LEU A 56 -10.84 9.99 3.72
C LEU A 56 -10.33 11.30 4.35
N GLY A 57 -9.70 12.17 3.57
CA GLY A 57 -9.20 13.47 3.96
C GLY A 57 -9.66 14.55 2.99
N HIS A 58 -9.74 15.79 3.47
CA HIS A 58 -10.11 16.95 2.65
C HIS A 58 -8.89 17.88 2.56
N PRO A 59 -8.16 17.88 1.43
CA PRO A 59 -7.06 18.80 1.21
C PRO A 59 -7.53 20.26 1.27
N ALA A 60 -6.69 21.14 1.84
CA ALA A 60 -6.94 22.57 1.87
C ALA A 60 -6.74 23.23 0.50
N ALA A 61 -5.87 22.66 -0.34
CA ALA A 61 -5.63 23.12 -1.71
C ALA A 61 -4.95 22.01 -2.54
N GLY A 62 -4.87 22.22 -3.85
CA GLY A 62 -4.30 21.27 -4.80
C GLY A 62 -5.34 20.33 -5.39
N SER A 63 -4.86 19.34 -6.13
CA SER A 63 -5.69 18.38 -6.87
C SER A 63 -5.17 16.97 -6.66
N ILE A 64 -6.07 16.02 -6.46
CA ILE A 64 -5.80 14.58 -6.47
C ILE A 64 -6.72 13.95 -7.50
N ARG A 65 -6.13 13.32 -8.51
CA ARG A 65 -6.87 12.47 -9.45
C ARG A 65 -6.55 11.01 -9.21
N LEU A 66 -7.60 10.20 -9.09
CA LEU A 66 -7.52 8.75 -8.95
C LEU A 66 -8.32 8.12 -10.10
N PHE A 67 -7.68 7.28 -10.91
CA PHE A 67 -8.24 6.76 -12.17
C PHE A 67 -8.72 7.86 -13.14
N GLY A 68 -8.05 9.01 -13.15
CA GLY A 68 -8.41 10.17 -13.97
C GLY A 68 -9.51 11.06 -13.39
N GLU A 69 -10.22 10.65 -12.35
CA GLU A 69 -11.30 11.41 -11.71
C GLU A 69 -10.78 12.25 -10.54
N GLU A 70 -11.25 13.49 -10.43
CA GLU A 70 -10.87 14.41 -9.34
C GLU A 70 -11.55 14.02 -8.03
N VAL A 71 -10.75 13.62 -7.02
CA VAL A 71 -11.24 13.08 -5.74
C VAL A 71 -12.14 14.07 -5.00
N ALA A 72 -11.80 15.36 -5.00
CA ALA A 72 -12.52 16.38 -4.24
C ALA A 72 -13.92 16.67 -4.78
N SER A 73 -14.17 16.43 -6.08
CA SER A 73 -15.42 16.77 -6.76
C SER A 73 -16.22 15.56 -7.26
N MET A 74 -15.84 14.35 -6.83
CA MET A 74 -16.57 13.14 -7.20
C MET A 74 -18.01 13.15 -6.66
N SER A 75 -18.96 12.77 -7.51
CA SER A 75 -20.30 12.39 -7.04
C SER A 75 -20.24 11.09 -6.23
N ASP A 76 -21.20 10.87 -5.34
CA ASP A 76 -21.27 9.66 -4.49
C ASP A 76 -21.24 8.38 -5.33
N THR A 77 -21.92 8.37 -6.48
CA THR A 77 -21.93 7.23 -7.40
C THR A 77 -20.54 6.94 -7.98
N LYS A 78 -19.82 7.97 -8.43
CA LYS A 78 -18.43 7.82 -8.92
C LYS A 78 -17.48 7.40 -7.79
N ARG A 79 -17.65 7.98 -6.61
CA ARG A 79 -16.87 7.62 -5.43
C ARG A 79 -17.01 6.13 -5.11
N ALA A 80 -18.23 5.62 -5.01
CA ALA A 80 -18.47 4.21 -4.75
C ALA A 80 -17.89 3.28 -5.84
N MET A 81 -17.87 3.71 -7.12
CA MET A 81 -17.23 2.95 -8.20
C MET A 81 -15.70 2.90 -8.05
N ILE A 82 -15.08 4.00 -7.62
CA ILE A 82 -13.63 4.08 -7.45
C ILE A 82 -13.18 3.35 -6.18
N GLU A 83 -13.93 3.48 -5.09
CA GLU A 83 -13.64 2.79 -3.82
C GLU A 83 -13.58 1.27 -4.02
N ARG A 84 -14.44 0.69 -4.85
CA ARG A 84 -14.40 -0.75 -5.20
C ARG A 84 -13.11 -1.18 -5.90
N ARG A 85 -12.45 -0.26 -6.59
CA ARG A 85 -11.19 -0.49 -7.30
C ARG A 85 -9.96 -0.30 -6.41
N CYS A 86 -10.17 0.09 -5.14
CA CYS A 86 -9.15 0.38 -4.16
C CYS A 86 -9.22 -0.63 -3.01
N GLY A 87 -8.15 -1.38 -2.79
CA GLY A 87 -7.97 -2.17 -1.58
C GLY A 87 -7.12 -1.40 -0.57
N VAL A 88 -7.50 -1.41 0.70
CA VAL A 88 -6.75 -0.69 1.75
C VAL A 88 -6.42 -1.62 2.90
N LEU A 89 -5.13 -1.70 3.22
CA LEU A 89 -4.61 -2.35 4.42
C LEU A 89 -4.00 -1.29 5.34
N PHE A 90 -4.68 -1.00 6.43
CA PHE A 90 -4.19 -0.08 7.46
C PHE A 90 -3.20 -0.76 8.41
N GLN A 91 -2.33 0.00 9.05
CA GLN A 91 -1.24 -0.45 9.91
C GLN A 91 -1.64 -1.55 10.92
N ASN A 92 -2.81 -1.45 11.55
CA ASN A 92 -3.31 -2.43 12.52
C ASN A 92 -4.29 -3.45 11.93
N GLY A 93 -4.36 -3.56 10.58
CA GLY A 93 -5.29 -4.44 9.87
C GLY A 93 -6.74 -3.97 9.88
N ALA A 94 -7.19 -3.24 10.91
CA ALA A 94 -8.55 -2.70 11.07
C ALA A 94 -9.66 -3.75 10.86
N LEU A 95 -9.44 -5.01 11.28
CA LEU A 95 -10.45 -6.06 11.22
C LEU A 95 -11.55 -5.81 12.26
N PHE A 96 -12.78 -6.16 11.92
CA PHE A 96 -13.90 -6.19 12.86
C PHE A 96 -13.67 -7.34 13.86
N SER A 97 -13.46 -7.00 15.11
CA SER A 97 -13.11 -7.97 16.17
C SER A 97 -14.22 -8.97 16.49
N SER A 98 -15.47 -8.61 16.19
CA SER A 98 -16.67 -9.44 16.39
C SER A 98 -17.00 -10.35 15.21
N LEU A 99 -16.26 -10.27 14.13
CA LEU A 99 -16.42 -11.06 12.91
C LEU A 99 -15.27 -12.05 12.74
N THR A 100 -15.55 -13.23 12.20
CA THR A 100 -14.52 -14.18 11.77
C THR A 100 -13.71 -13.62 10.60
N VAL A 101 -12.63 -14.28 10.21
CA VAL A 101 -11.83 -13.88 9.01
C VAL A 101 -12.69 -13.92 7.75
N ALA A 102 -13.47 -14.99 7.55
CA ALA A 102 -14.36 -15.10 6.40
C ALA A 102 -15.42 -14.00 6.37
N GLU A 103 -16.03 -13.70 7.51
CA GLU A 103 -17.01 -12.61 7.63
C GLU A 103 -16.37 -11.24 7.40
N ASN A 104 -15.14 -10.98 7.88
CA ASN A 104 -14.40 -9.76 7.59
C ASN A 104 -14.18 -9.54 6.09
N VAL A 105 -13.88 -10.60 5.34
CA VAL A 105 -13.77 -10.54 3.87
C VAL A 105 -15.13 -10.37 3.22
N ALA A 106 -16.16 -11.07 3.73
CA ALA A 106 -17.52 -11.07 3.21
C ALA A 106 -18.19 -9.69 3.30
N VAL A 107 -17.90 -8.88 4.34
CA VAL A 107 -18.47 -7.52 4.50
C VAL A 107 -18.28 -6.70 3.21
N ALA A 108 -17.07 -6.65 2.65
CA ALA A 108 -16.80 -5.90 1.43
C ALA A 108 -17.59 -6.42 0.21
N LEU A 109 -17.82 -7.74 0.14
CA LEU A 109 -18.57 -8.37 -0.95
C LEU A 109 -20.06 -8.09 -0.87
N THR A 110 -20.62 -8.00 0.35
CA THR A 110 -22.07 -7.87 0.57
C THR A 110 -22.55 -6.43 0.61
N GLU A 111 -21.68 -5.47 0.94
CA GLU A 111 -22.04 -4.06 1.04
C GLU A 111 -22.57 -3.48 -0.28
N HIS A 112 -22.10 -4.00 -1.40
CA HIS A 112 -22.37 -3.42 -2.72
C HIS A 112 -23.24 -4.27 -3.64
N HIS A 113 -23.50 -5.53 -3.29
CA HIS A 113 -24.21 -6.48 -4.14
C HIS A 113 -25.09 -7.45 -3.34
N ALA A 114 -26.30 -7.70 -3.82
CA ALA A 114 -27.12 -8.80 -3.35
C ALA A 114 -26.58 -10.11 -3.97
N ILE A 115 -25.52 -10.67 -3.39
CA ILE A 115 -24.92 -11.93 -3.83
C ILE A 115 -25.43 -13.06 -2.93
N ASP A 116 -25.64 -14.25 -3.50
CA ASP A 116 -25.99 -15.45 -2.75
C ASP A 116 -24.94 -15.69 -1.62
N PRO A 117 -25.34 -15.86 -0.36
CA PRO A 117 -24.42 -16.09 0.77
C PRO A 117 -23.45 -17.24 0.54
N ALA A 118 -23.86 -18.31 -0.16
CA ALA A 118 -22.98 -19.43 -0.47
C ALA A 118 -21.85 -19.04 -1.46
N ILE A 119 -22.13 -18.12 -2.39
CA ILE A 119 -21.14 -17.56 -3.31
C ILE A 119 -20.20 -16.63 -2.55
N VAL A 120 -20.74 -15.73 -1.72
CA VAL A 120 -19.94 -14.83 -0.86
C VAL A 120 -18.94 -15.61 -0.02
N HIS A 121 -19.39 -16.69 0.63
CA HIS A 121 -18.51 -17.53 1.43
C HIS A 121 -17.38 -18.16 0.61
N ARG A 122 -17.68 -18.71 -0.58
CA ARG A 122 -16.64 -19.27 -1.47
C ARG A 122 -15.65 -18.21 -1.94
N LEU A 123 -16.11 -17.02 -2.28
CA LEU A 123 -15.25 -15.90 -2.65
C LEU A 123 -14.36 -15.49 -1.47
N ALA A 124 -14.90 -15.41 -0.26
CA ALA A 124 -14.13 -15.11 0.94
C ALA A 124 -13.00 -16.15 1.16
N LEU A 125 -13.29 -17.44 1.05
CA LEU A 125 -12.29 -18.51 1.15
C LEU A 125 -11.20 -18.37 0.06
N LEU A 126 -11.57 -18.03 -1.17
CA LEU A 126 -10.60 -17.77 -2.25
C LEU A 126 -9.66 -16.62 -1.89
N LYS A 127 -10.19 -15.50 -1.38
CA LYS A 127 -9.36 -14.34 -1.00
C LYS A 127 -8.46 -14.65 0.20
N ILE A 128 -8.93 -15.46 1.15
CA ILE A 128 -8.14 -15.96 2.28
C ILE A 128 -6.96 -16.79 1.77
N ALA A 129 -7.21 -17.71 0.83
CA ALA A 129 -6.16 -18.51 0.22
C ALA A 129 -5.16 -17.65 -0.58
N LEU A 130 -5.64 -16.68 -1.37
CA LEU A 130 -4.79 -15.73 -2.12
C LEU A 130 -3.89 -14.90 -1.20
N ALA A 131 -4.36 -14.54 0.00
CA ALA A 131 -3.55 -13.86 1.01
C ALA A 131 -2.58 -14.80 1.76
N GLY A 132 -2.50 -16.07 1.38
CA GLY A 132 -1.60 -17.06 1.97
C GLY A 132 -1.98 -17.48 3.38
N LEU A 133 -3.27 -17.38 3.75
CA LEU A 133 -3.79 -17.94 4.99
C LEU A 133 -4.26 -19.39 4.76
N PRO A 134 -4.07 -20.29 5.74
CA PRO A 134 -4.69 -21.59 5.71
C PRO A 134 -6.22 -21.46 5.85
N LEU A 135 -6.97 -22.32 5.17
CA LEU A 135 -8.44 -22.22 5.14
C LEU A 135 -9.10 -22.43 6.51
N ASP A 136 -8.45 -23.16 7.44
CA ASP A 136 -8.91 -23.30 8.82
C ASP A 136 -8.88 -21.99 9.62
N ALA A 137 -8.21 -20.95 9.10
CA ALA A 137 -8.26 -19.62 9.67
C ALA A 137 -9.57 -18.87 9.36
N ALA A 138 -10.37 -19.33 8.41
CA ALA A 138 -11.59 -18.65 7.96
C ALA A 138 -12.60 -18.45 9.09
N ASP A 139 -12.74 -19.44 9.97
CA ASP A 139 -13.69 -19.43 11.09
C ASP A 139 -13.11 -18.82 12.39
N LYS A 140 -11.84 -18.39 12.38
CA LYS A 140 -11.20 -17.77 13.53
C LYS A 140 -11.54 -16.28 13.63
N PHE A 141 -11.67 -15.79 14.85
CA PHE A 141 -11.76 -14.37 15.15
C PHE A 141 -10.38 -13.71 15.17
N PRO A 142 -10.25 -12.40 14.90
CA PRO A 142 -8.97 -11.70 14.93
C PRO A 142 -8.13 -11.92 16.18
N ALA A 143 -8.75 -12.04 17.35
CA ALA A 143 -8.08 -12.31 18.62
C ALA A 143 -7.40 -13.69 18.70
N GLN A 144 -7.75 -14.62 17.81
CA GLN A 144 -7.20 -15.99 17.76
C GLN A 144 -6.05 -16.11 16.74
N LEU A 145 -5.70 -15.01 16.06
CA LEU A 145 -4.69 -14.97 15.00
C LEU A 145 -3.35 -14.47 15.54
N SER A 146 -2.26 -14.96 14.97
CA SER A 146 -0.95 -14.31 15.14
C SER A 146 -0.91 -12.97 14.42
N GLY A 147 0.04 -12.08 14.76
CA GLY A 147 0.19 -10.77 14.09
C GLY A 147 0.31 -10.89 12.57
N GLY A 148 1.09 -11.83 12.07
CA GLY A 148 1.20 -12.11 10.64
C GLY A 148 -0.10 -12.61 10.00
N MET A 149 -0.86 -13.44 10.71
CA MET A 149 -2.18 -13.88 10.24
C MET A 149 -3.18 -12.72 10.20
N VAL A 150 -3.16 -11.80 11.17
CA VAL A 150 -3.99 -10.57 11.15
C VAL A 150 -3.70 -9.73 9.90
N LYS A 151 -2.40 -9.53 9.56
CA LYS A 151 -2.01 -8.80 8.35
C LYS A 151 -2.50 -9.47 7.08
N ARG A 152 -2.37 -10.80 6.97
CA ARG A 152 -2.87 -11.59 5.84
C ARG A 152 -4.40 -11.58 5.74
N ALA A 153 -5.11 -11.64 6.87
CA ALA A 153 -6.58 -11.52 6.89
C ALA A 153 -7.05 -10.12 6.42
N ALA A 154 -6.35 -9.06 6.84
CA ALA A 154 -6.60 -7.71 6.37
C ALA A 154 -6.28 -7.55 4.85
N LEU A 155 -5.23 -8.21 4.37
CA LEU A 155 -4.92 -8.29 2.94
C LEU A 155 -6.02 -9.04 2.17
N ALA A 156 -6.51 -10.18 2.68
CA ALA A 156 -7.63 -10.91 2.08
C ALA A 156 -8.88 -10.03 1.92
N ARG A 157 -9.19 -9.23 2.95
CA ARG A 157 -10.30 -8.27 2.89
C ARG A 157 -10.05 -7.15 1.86
N SER A 158 -8.83 -6.62 1.79
CA SER A 158 -8.50 -5.58 0.81
C SER A 158 -8.55 -6.08 -0.63
N LEU A 159 -8.38 -7.39 -0.86
CA LEU A 159 -8.51 -8.04 -2.16
C LEU A 159 -9.94 -8.45 -2.51
N ALA A 160 -10.92 -8.28 -1.61
CA ALA A 160 -12.26 -8.85 -1.75
C ALA A 160 -12.97 -8.45 -3.05
N LEU A 161 -12.83 -7.21 -3.49
CA LEU A 161 -13.49 -6.64 -4.68
C LEU A 161 -12.61 -6.64 -5.94
N ASP A 162 -11.53 -7.41 -5.98
CA ASP A 162 -10.58 -7.43 -7.11
C ASP A 162 -10.10 -6.02 -7.49
N PRO A 163 -9.43 -5.30 -6.57
CA PRO A 163 -9.02 -3.92 -6.79
C PRO A 163 -7.96 -3.80 -7.89
N ASP A 164 -7.88 -2.61 -8.51
CA ASP A 164 -6.78 -2.25 -9.43
C ASP A 164 -5.55 -1.74 -8.66
N ILE A 165 -5.75 -1.21 -7.44
CA ILE A 165 -4.68 -0.69 -6.59
C ILE A 165 -4.84 -1.14 -5.15
N LEU A 166 -3.71 -1.50 -4.53
CA LEU A 166 -3.59 -1.72 -3.09
C LEU A 166 -2.87 -0.57 -2.41
N PHE A 167 -3.46 -0.02 -1.37
CA PHE A 167 -2.84 0.90 -0.43
C PHE A 167 -2.44 0.14 0.82
N LEU A 168 -1.14 0.11 1.12
CA LEU A 168 -0.58 -0.65 2.23
C LEU A 168 0.12 0.34 3.18
N ASP A 169 -0.41 0.48 4.40
CA ASP A 169 0.18 1.34 5.44
C ASP A 169 0.92 0.47 6.46
N GLU A 170 2.26 0.46 6.40
CA GLU A 170 3.15 -0.32 7.26
C GLU A 170 2.76 -1.82 7.34
N PRO A 171 2.66 -2.53 6.22
CA PRO A 171 2.10 -3.88 6.19
C PRO A 171 2.95 -4.90 6.96
N THR A 172 4.27 -4.74 6.96
CA THR A 172 5.22 -5.65 7.63
C THR A 172 5.54 -5.26 9.06
N ALA A 173 5.04 -4.09 9.54
CA ALA A 173 5.31 -3.63 10.89
C ALA A 173 4.85 -4.64 11.95
N GLY A 174 5.79 -5.00 12.85
CA GLY A 174 5.54 -5.98 13.93
C GLY A 174 5.66 -7.44 13.52
N LEU A 175 6.05 -7.73 12.28
CA LEU A 175 6.41 -9.08 11.85
C LEU A 175 7.90 -9.35 12.18
N ASP A 176 8.21 -10.62 12.37
CA ASP A 176 9.62 -11.06 12.36
C ASP A 176 10.19 -10.98 10.92
N PRO A 177 11.52 -10.98 10.75
CA PRO A 177 12.13 -10.80 9.43
C PRO A 177 11.72 -11.85 8.40
N ILE A 178 11.47 -13.10 8.81
CA ILE A 178 11.03 -14.17 7.90
C ILE A 178 9.58 -13.92 7.46
N GLY A 179 8.73 -13.54 8.40
CA GLY A 179 7.34 -13.17 8.14
C GLY A 179 7.21 -11.94 7.24
N ALA A 180 8.05 -10.92 7.44
CA ALA A 180 8.10 -9.72 6.61
C ALA A 180 8.52 -10.07 5.17
N ALA A 181 9.62 -10.80 4.98
CA ALA A 181 10.08 -11.24 3.66
C ALA A 181 9.03 -12.11 2.93
N ALA A 182 8.35 -13.01 3.66
CA ALA A 182 7.27 -13.83 3.09
C ALA A 182 6.03 -12.99 2.73
N PHE A 183 5.76 -11.88 3.42
CA PHE A 183 4.70 -10.95 3.07
C PHE A 183 5.06 -10.14 1.83
N ASP A 184 6.29 -9.64 1.73
CA ASP A 184 6.80 -8.91 0.58
C ASP A 184 6.74 -9.77 -0.69
N GLN A 185 7.19 -11.02 -0.62
CA GLN A 185 7.11 -11.96 -1.73
C GLN A 185 5.67 -12.25 -2.15
N LEU A 186 4.72 -12.29 -1.19
CA LEU A 186 3.30 -12.42 -1.49
C LEU A 186 2.78 -11.20 -2.26
N ILE A 187 3.16 -9.97 -1.86
CA ILE A 187 2.75 -8.74 -2.56
C ILE A 187 3.28 -8.73 -4.00
N LEU A 188 4.55 -9.12 -4.23
CA LEU A 188 5.10 -9.28 -5.58
C LEU A 188 4.28 -10.27 -6.42
N THR A 189 4.00 -11.45 -5.86
CA THR A 189 3.23 -12.50 -6.53
C THR A 189 1.83 -12.01 -6.91
N LEU A 190 1.16 -11.30 -6.01
CA LEU A 190 -0.17 -10.73 -6.26
C LEU A 190 -0.12 -9.62 -7.31
N ARG A 191 0.87 -8.72 -7.25
CA ARG A 191 1.08 -7.68 -8.26
C ARG A 191 1.22 -8.30 -9.65
N ASP A 192 2.13 -9.28 -9.80
CA ASP A 192 2.44 -9.89 -11.09
C ASP A 192 1.29 -10.75 -11.63
N SER A 193 0.57 -11.47 -10.74
CA SER A 193 -0.51 -12.37 -11.15
C SER A 193 -1.82 -11.64 -11.44
N LEU A 194 -2.11 -10.53 -10.75
CA LEU A 194 -3.36 -9.81 -10.82
C LEU A 194 -3.23 -8.45 -11.54
N GLY A 195 -2.01 -8.03 -11.91
CA GLY A 195 -1.77 -6.72 -12.53
C GLY A 195 -2.02 -5.54 -11.61
N LEU A 196 -1.79 -5.71 -10.29
CA LEU A 196 -2.06 -4.70 -9.28
C LEU A 196 -1.07 -3.54 -9.37
N THR A 197 -1.55 -2.35 -9.03
CA THR A 197 -0.70 -1.23 -8.62
C THR A 197 -0.61 -1.24 -7.09
N VAL A 198 0.54 -0.91 -6.52
CA VAL A 198 0.70 -0.89 -5.06
C VAL A 198 1.27 0.45 -4.60
N PHE A 199 0.55 1.11 -3.71
CA PHE A 199 1.02 2.29 -2.99
C PHE A 199 1.37 1.87 -1.56
N LEU A 200 2.65 1.81 -1.25
CA LEU A 200 3.18 1.26 -0.01
C LEU A 200 3.78 2.35 0.86
N ILE A 201 3.30 2.50 2.09
CA ILE A 201 4.00 3.26 3.12
C ILE A 201 4.80 2.29 3.97
N THR A 202 6.10 2.51 4.07
CA THR A 202 6.97 1.71 4.95
C THR A 202 8.18 2.51 5.42
N HIS A 203 8.79 2.05 6.50
CA HIS A 203 10.12 2.48 6.94
C HIS A 203 11.12 1.31 6.89
N ASP A 204 10.72 0.17 6.34
CA ASP A 204 11.55 -1.01 6.20
C ASP A 204 12.34 -0.94 4.90
N LEU A 205 13.67 -0.82 5.02
CA LEU A 205 14.59 -0.74 3.89
C LEU A 205 14.63 -2.06 3.11
N ASP A 206 14.56 -3.22 3.78
CA ASP A 206 14.57 -4.51 3.11
C ASP A 206 13.37 -4.65 2.18
N THR A 207 12.18 -4.23 2.62
CA THR A 207 10.98 -4.16 1.78
C THR A 207 11.19 -3.24 0.58
N LEU A 208 11.77 -2.04 0.76
CA LEU A 208 12.00 -1.10 -0.35
C LEU A 208 12.91 -1.69 -1.43
N TYR A 209 14.03 -2.31 -1.02
CA TYR A 209 14.97 -2.92 -1.95
C TYR A 209 14.43 -4.19 -2.62
N THR A 210 13.49 -4.88 -1.96
CA THR A 210 12.99 -6.18 -2.45
C THR A 210 11.82 -6.03 -3.42
N ILE A 211 10.89 -5.09 -3.17
CA ILE A 211 9.63 -5.07 -3.93
C ILE A 211 9.30 -3.75 -4.63
N CYS A 212 9.94 -2.63 -4.27
CA CYS A 212 9.56 -1.34 -4.86
C CYS A 212 10.24 -1.10 -6.21
N ASP A 213 9.46 -0.73 -7.22
CA ASP A 213 9.97 -0.26 -8.52
C ASP A 213 10.46 1.18 -8.41
N ARG A 214 9.77 2.01 -7.61
CA ARG A 214 10.12 3.40 -7.32
C ARG A 214 9.90 3.73 -5.86
N VAL A 215 10.65 4.72 -5.37
CA VAL A 215 10.52 5.23 -4.00
C VAL A 215 10.29 6.74 -4.04
N ALA A 216 9.28 7.21 -3.31
CA ALA A 216 8.98 8.62 -3.10
C ALA A 216 9.39 9.04 -1.69
N VAL A 217 10.25 10.05 -1.57
CA VAL A 217 10.72 10.58 -0.30
C VAL A 217 9.87 11.77 0.12
N LEU A 218 9.11 11.61 1.20
CA LEU A 218 8.28 12.66 1.80
C LEU A 218 9.04 13.33 2.95
N ALA A 219 9.62 14.50 2.67
CA ALA A 219 10.27 15.33 3.67
C ALA A 219 9.99 16.82 3.39
N SER A 220 10.22 17.68 4.37
CA SER A 220 9.96 19.12 4.24
C SER A 220 8.56 19.42 3.69
N LYS A 221 7.54 18.63 4.10
CA LYS A 221 6.11 18.76 3.73
C LYS A 221 5.79 18.47 2.25
N ARG A 222 6.72 17.96 1.46
CA ARG A 222 6.55 17.66 0.03
C ARG A 222 7.30 16.40 -0.38
N ILE A 223 7.02 15.89 -1.56
CA ILE A 223 7.86 14.87 -2.18
C ILE A 223 9.11 15.56 -2.72
N LEU A 224 10.27 15.16 -2.23
CA LEU A 224 11.56 15.69 -2.66
C LEU A 224 12.04 15.00 -3.94
N VAL A 225 11.87 13.71 -4.01
CA VAL A 225 12.23 12.85 -5.14
C VAL A 225 11.29 11.65 -5.19
N ALA A 226 10.94 11.20 -6.39
CA ALA A 226 10.18 9.98 -6.63
C ALA A 226 10.74 9.29 -7.88
N ASP A 227 11.60 8.31 -7.69
CA ASP A 227 12.34 7.64 -8.77
C ASP A 227 12.78 6.22 -8.35
N SER A 228 13.54 5.53 -9.19
CA SER A 228 14.18 4.27 -8.84
C SER A 228 15.06 4.41 -7.59
N LEU A 229 15.25 3.32 -6.87
CA LEU A 229 16.08 3.31 -5.65
C LEU A 229 17.50 3.85 -5.90
N ASP A 230 18.11 3.49 -7.03
CA ASP A 230 19.47 3.94 -7.39
C ASP A 230 19.56 5.47 -7.49
N VAL A 231 18.52 6.13 -7.97
CA VAL A 231 18.45 7.60 -8.06
C VAL A 231 18.19 8.20 -6.69
N VAL A 232 17.23 7.62 -5.94
CA VAL A 232 16.80 8.14 -4.64
C VAL A 232 17.90 8.05 -3.60
N GLU A 233 18.64 6.93 -3.51
CA GLU A 233 19.71 6.75 -2.52
C GLU A 233 20.90 7.69 -2.70
N ASN A 234 21.08 8.24 -3.93
CA ASN A 234 22.12 9.19 -4.27
C ASN A 234 21.59 10.65 -4.29
N PHE A 235 20.35 10.88 -3.91
CA PHE A 235 19.77 12.21 -3.87
C PHE A 235 20.45 13.08 -2.80
N ASP A 236 20.87 14.29 -3.18
CA ASP A 236 21.63 15.20 -2.32
C ASP A 236 20.71 15.92 -1.32
N GLU A 237 20.34 15.17 -0.28
CA GLU A 237 19.52 15.65 0.84
C GLU A 237 19.93 14.90 2.13
N PRO A 238 20.23 15.62 3.22
CA PRO A 238 20.82 15.01 4.43
C PRO A 238 19.99 13.85 5.00
N TRP A 239 18.66 14.00 5.06
CA TRP A 239 17.80 12.93 5.57
C TRP A 239 17.84 11.67 4.70
N VAL A 240 17.89 11.84 3.36
CA VAL A 240 17.97 10.72 2.41
C VAL A 240 19.30 9.98 2.59
N GLN A 241 20.39 10.72 2.69
CA GLN A 241 21.72 10.15 2.88
C GLN A 241 21.81 9.39 4.19
N ASP A 242 21.33 9.97 5.31
CA ASP A 242 21.31 9.29 6.60
C ASP A 242 20.42 8.02 6.59
N TYR A 243 19.30 8.06 5.88
CA TYR A 243 18.35 6.96 5.82
C TYR A 243 18.90 5.80 4.98
N PHE A 244 19.37 6.05 3.75
CA PHE A 244 19.82 5.01 2.83
C PHE A 244 21.30 4.64 3.04
N GLN A 245 22.18 5.58 3.34
CA GLN A 245 23.61 5.36 3.52
C GLN A 245 24.00 5.10 4.98
N GLY A 246 23.08 5.17 5.91
CA GLY A 246 23.28 4.77 7.31
C GLY A 246 23.62 3.27 7.46
N PRO A 247 23.94 2.80 8.68
CA PRO A 247 24.32 1.40 8.90
C PRO A 247 23.26 0.38 8.43
N ARG A 248 21.97 0.71 8.61
CA ARG A 248 20.83 -0.13 8.17
C ARG A 248 20.68 -0.13 6.65
N GLY A 249 20.77 1.03 6.00
CA GLY A 249 20.71 1.16 4.55
C GLY A 249 21.80 0.34 3.86
N ARG A 250 23.05 0.45 4.30
CA ARG A 250 24.14 -0.36 3.77
C ARG A 250 23.96 -1.86 3.97
N ALA A 251 23.31 -2.28 5.06
CA ALA A 251 23.01 -3.70 5.29
C ALA A 251 21.95 -4.22 4.31
N ALA A 252 20.86 -3.49 4.14
CA ALA A 252 19.78 -3.82 3.21
C ALA A 252 20.28 -3.86 1.74
N GLN A 253 21.03 -2.86 1.32
CA GLN A 253 21.64 -2.81 0.00
C GLN A 253 22.53 -4.03 -0.30
N ARG A 254 23.37 -4.45 0.67
CA ARG A 254 24.19 -5.66 0.54
C ARG A 254 23.36 -6.94 0.47
N ALA A 255 22.26 -7.02 1.19
CA ALA A 255 21.35 -8.16 1.14
C ALA A 255 20.66 -8.26 -0.23
N ALA A 256 20.14 -7.16 -0.76
CA ALA A 256 19.52 -7.08 -2.08
C ALA A 256 20.50 -7.47 -3.21
N ALA A 257 21.74 -6.96 -3.17
CA ALA A 257 22.78 -7.31 -4.14
C ALA A 257 23.15 -8.82 -4.14
N ARG A 258 23.09 -9.47 -2.98
CA ARG A 258 23.31 -10.93 -2.88
C ARG A 258 22.14 -11.73 -3.45
N SER A 259 20.91 -11.28 -3.24
CA SER A 259 19.70 -11.94 -3.74
C SER A 259 19.63 -11.87 -5.28
N SER A 260 19.98 -10.74 -5.88
CA SER A 260 20.03 -10.57 -7.34
C SER A 260 21.12 -11.42 -7.99
N ALA A 261 22.27 -11.61 -7.31
CA ALA A 261 23.37 -12.44 -7.79
C ALA A 261 23.10 -13.95 -7.69
N SER A 262 22.13 -14.37 -6.88
CA SER A 262 21.78 -15.78 -6.66
C SER A 262 20.64 -16.29 -7.54
N GLN A 263 19.99 -15.45 -8.35
CA GLN A 263 19.04 -15.91 -9.36
C GLN A 263 19.79 -16.47 -10.57
N PRO A 264 19.68 -17.78 -10.90
CA PRO A 264 20.28 -18.33 -12.11
C PRO A 264 19.60 -17.69 -13.31
N GLN A 265 20.40 -17.14 -14.23
CA GLN A 265 19.91 -16.70 -15.54
C GLN A 265 19.33 -17.94 -16.24
N GLY A 266 18.00 -18.08 -16.18
CA GLY A 266 17.29 -19.09 -16.93
C GLY A 266 17.39 -18.77 -18.43
N HIS A 267 18.05 -19.64 -19.15
CA HIS A 267 18.02 -19.68 -20.60
C HIS A 267 16.72 -20.30 -21.10
#